data_0200df80e5ab7814bf82dca3ac926e38
#
_entry.id   0200df80e5ab7814bf82dca3ac926e38
#
_cell.length_a   1.000
_cell.length_b   1.000
_cell.length_c   1.000
_cell.angle_alpha   90.00
_cell.angle_beta   90.00
_cell.angle_gamma   90.00
#
_symmetry.space_group_name_H-M   'P 1'
#
loop_
_entity.id
_entity.type
_entity.pdbx_description
1 polymer ?
#
loop_
_entity_poly.entity_id
_entity_poly.type
_entity_poly.pdbx_seq_one_letter_code
_entity_poly.pdbx_strand_id
1 'polypeptide(L)'
;MEQRDDRAALVDSLQRAIDAVPREGLPGDGTAPASTSAPRDDDDRSELSAAANRAYAILAQRDHSRAELRTKLIARDHPEPVVDDLLDRLADARLLDDQRFAESFVRSQRQGRGSSQGAIRRSLRQKGVADEDAADALADAGDDLPFALEAARKKARSTRSLAPEVRLRRILGVLGRRGFGGSIAQRAARQALEEEPGTHAP
;
A
#
# COMPACT_ATOMS: atom_id res chain seq x y z
N MET A 1 -4.74 -12.59 14.05
CA MET A 1 -6.11 -12.35 14.54
C MET A 1 -6.12 -11.16 15.48
N GLU A 2 -5.16 -11.01 16.39
CA GLU A 2 -4.98 -9.89 17.35
C GLU A 2 -4.93 -8.49 16.69
N GLN A 3 -4.21 -8.31 15.59
CA GLN A 3 -4.09 -6.99 14.93
C GLN A 3 -5.41 -6.44 14.33
N ARG A 4 -6.41 -7.29 14.09
CA ARG A 4 -7.74 -6.84 13.63
C ARG A 4 -8.61 -6.33 14.79
N ASP A 5 -8.48 -6.95 15.94
CA ASP A 5 -9.26 -6.60 17.13
C ASP A 5 -8.74 -5.29 17.75
N ASP A 6 -7.42 -5.08 17.79
CA ASP A 6 -6.80 -3.82 18.23
C ASP A 6 -7.19 -2.64 17.34
N ARG A 7 -7.35 -2.89 16.05
CA ARG A 7 -7.74 -1.87 15.07
C ARG A 7 -9.20 -1.48 15.18
N ALA A 8 -10.07 -2.45 15.41
CA ALA A 8 -11.51 -2.18 15.65
C ALA A 8 -11.71 -1.37 16.94
N ALA A 9 -10.98 -1.69 17.99
CA ALA A 9 -11.03 -0.96 19.26
C ALA A 9 -10.48 0.47 19.12
N LEU A 10 -9.45 0.67 18.29
CA LEU A 10 -8.87 1.99 18.02
C LEU A 10 -9.83 2.86 17.19
N VAL A 11 -10.49 2.28 16.18
CA VAL A 11 -11.52 2.96 15.37
C VAL A 11 -12.69 3.40 16.26
N ASP A 12 -13.15 2.53 17.15
CA ASP A 12 -14.26 2.81 18.09
C ASP A 12 -13.88 3.89 19.13
N SER A 13 -12.61 3.91 19.55
CA SER A 13 -12.09 4.93 20.46
C SER A 13 -11.99 6.29 19.80
N LEU A 14 -11.61 6.36 18.53
CA LEU A 14 -11.52 7.60 17.76
C LEU A 14 -12.89 8.14 17.35
N GLN A 15 -13.83 7.26 17.01
CA GLN A 15 -15.21 7.65 16.78
C GLN A 15 -15.74 8.38 18.02
N ARG A 16 -15.52 7.81 19.20
CA ARG A 16 -15.90 8.45 20.49
C ARG A 16 -15.14 9.74 20.76
N ALA A 17 -13.87 9.86 20.37
CA ALA A 17 -13.09 11.08 20.55
C ALA A 17 -13.55 12.22 19.62
N ILE A 18 -13.96 11.91 18.40
CA ILE A 18 -14.54 12.88 17.46
C ILE A 18 -15.93 13.33 17.92
N ASP A 19 -16.73 12.42 18.45
CA ASP A 19 -18.05 12.73 19.01
C ASP A 19 -17.96 13.48 20.36
N ALA A 20 -16.81 13.37 21.06
CA ALA A 20 -16.56 13.95 22.39
C ALA A 20 -15.84 15.30 22.36
N VAL A 21 -15.58 15.91 21.20
CA VAL A 21 -15.02 17.27 21.13
C VAL A 21 -16.05 18.23 21.74
N PRO A 22 -15.76 18.86 22.92
CA PRO A 22 -16.71 19.71 23.60
C PRO A 22 -17.05 20.93 22.74
N ARG A 23 -18.31 21.31 22.74
CA ARG A 23 -18.80 22.59 22.27
C ARG A 23 -18.32 23.67 23.25
N GLU A 24 -17.04 23.95 23.33
CA GLU A 24 -16.59 25.09 24.12
C GLU A 24 -16.88 26.38 23.35
N GLY A 25 -18.01 26.97 23.73
CA GLY A 25 -18.32 28.35 23.47
C GLY A 25 -17.33 29.26 24.18
N LEU A 26 -16.70 30.16 23.45
CA LEU A 26 -15.99 31.31 24.00
C LEU A 26 -16.97 32.18 24.79
N PRO A 27 -16.55 32.74 25.95
CA PRO A 27 -17.40 33.64 26.72
C PRO A 27 -17.71 34.91 25.89
N GLY A 28 -19.00 35.18 25.75
CA GLY A 28 -19.46 36.36 25.05
C GLY A 28 -19.15 37.61 25.81
N ASP A 29 -18.74 38.63 25.08
CA ASP A 29 -19.09 40.00 25.43
C ASP A 29 -19.58 40.73 24.17
N GLY A 30 -20.72 41.40 24.35
CA GLY A 30 -21.65 41.82 23.34
C GLY A 30 -21.12 42.83 22.33
N THR A 31 -21.62 42.70 21.15
CA THR A 31 -22.28 43.72 20.31
C THR A 31 -22.34 43.20 18.87
N ALA A 32 -23.55 42.99 18.35
CA ALA A 32 -23.79 42.58 16.97
C ALA A 32 -23.33 43.66 15.97
N PRO A 33 -22.99 43.26 14.70
CA PRO A 33 -24.06 43.11 13.72
C PRO A 33 -23.94 41.80 12.90
N ALA A 34 -25.11 41.41 12.42
CA ALA A 34 -25.36 40.27 11.55
C ALA A 34 -24.33 40.10 10.43
N SER A 35 -23.68 38.94 10.41
CA SER A 35 -23.02 38.38 9.23
C SER A 35 -23.28 36.87 9.16
N THR A 36 -24.06 36.51 8.18
CA THR A 36 -24.45 35.21 7.68
C THR A 36 -23.23 34.31 7.45
N SER A 37 -22.79 33.51 8.45
CA SER A 37 -21.75 32.49 8.30
C SER A 37 -22.06 31.19 9.05
N ALA A 38 -23.25 31.02 9.63
CA ALA A 38 -23.63 29.83 10.36
C ALA A 38 -23.98 28.57 9.54
N PRO A 39 -24.35 28.58 8.23
CA PRO A 39 -24.66 27.35 7.49
C PRO A 39 -23.44 26.56 7.03
N ARG A 40 -22.27 27.17 6.82
CA ARG A 40 -21.10 26.50 6.26
C ARG A 40 -20.40 25.58 7.27
N ASP A 41 -20.33 25.98 8.53
CA ASP A 41 -19.62 25.23 9.57
C ASP A 41 -20.34 23.92 9.94
N ASP A 42 -21.66 23.89 9.85
CA ASP A 42 -22.45 22.66 10.13
C ASP A 42 -22.45 21.71 8.93
N ASP A 43 -22.45 22.23 7.70
CA ASP A 43 -22.33 21.44 6.47
C ASP A 43 -20.93 20.81 6.38
N ASP A 44 -19.87 21.57 6.62
CA ASP A 44 -18.48 21.08 6.61
C ASP A 44 -18.25 20.01 7.69
N ARG A 45 -18.84 20.17 8.88
CA ARG A 45 -18.77 19.17 9.96
C ARG A 45 -19.52 17.87 9.60
N SER A 46 -20.67 18.00 8.97
CA SER A 46 -21.45 16.88 8.48
C SER A 46 -20.70 16.10 7.41
N GLU A 47 -20.09 16.80 6.44
CA GLU A 47 -19.26 16.21 5.39
C GLU A 47 -18.00 15.52 5.96
N LEU A 48 -17.32 16.14 6.92
CA LEU A 48 -16.17 15.53 7.60
C LEU A 48 -16.54 14.23 8.30
N SER A 49 -17.70 14.20 9.00
CA SER A 49 -18.19 13.00 9.66
C SER A 49 -18.53 11.89 8.66
N ALA A 50 -19.18 12.22 7.56
CA ALA A 50 -19.49 11.27 6.48
C ALA A 50 -18.22 10.69 5.84
N ALA A 51 -17.25 11.55 5.53
CA ALA A 51 -15.94 11.16 4.98
C ALA A 51 -15.16 10.27 5.97
N ALA A 52 -15.17 10.60 7.28
CA ALA A 52 -14.51 9.83 8.32
C ALA A 52 -15.09 8.41 8.44
N ASN A 53 -16.42 8.28 8.50
CA ASN A 53 -17.10 6.98 8.55
C ASN A 53 -16.71 6.11 7.33
N ARG A 54 -16.62 6.72 6.15
CA ARG A 54 -16.20 6.04 4.94
C ARG A 54 -14.73 5.63 5.01
N ALA A 55 -13.85 6.52 5.45
CA ALA A 55 -12.42 6.23 5.62
C ALA A 55 -12.20 5.05 6.57
N TYR A 56 -12.87 5.02 7.72
CA TYR A 56 -12.80 3.92 8.68
C TYR A 56 -13.26 2.59 8.06
N ALA A 57 -14.37 2.58 7.33
CA ALA A 57 -14.86 1.39 6.65
C ALA A 57 -13.85 0.86 5.60
N ILE A 58 -13.13 1.75 4.91
CA ILE A 58 -12.09 1.39 3.96
C ILE A 58 -10.85 0.83 4.68
N LEU A 59 -10.38 1.52 5.73
CA LEU A 59 -9.20 1.12 6.50
C LEU A 59 -9.40 -0.16 7.30
N ALA A 60 -10.63 -0.46 7.71
CA ALA A 60 -10.97 -1.72 8.39
C ALA A 60 -10.76 -2.97 7.50
N GLN A 61 -10.84 -2.84 6.18
CA GLN A 61 -10.67 -3.96 5.26
C GLN A 61 -9.20 -4.32 5.05
N ARG A 62 -8.34 -3.32 4.82
CA ARG A 62 -6.90 -3.46 4.63
C ARG A 62 -6.19 -2.11 4.79
N ASP A 63 -4.86 -2.17 4.90
CA ASP A 63 -4.05 -0.97 4.83
C ASP A 63 -4.16 -0.29 3.46
N HIS A 64 -4.15 1.03 3.46
CA HIS A 64 -4.13 1.88 2.28
C HIS A 64 -3.07 2.96 2.44
N SER A 65 -2.46 3.38 1.34
CA SER A 65 -1.66 4.60 1.36
C SER A 65 -2.56 5.84 1.46
N ARG A 66 -1.98 6.96 1.90
CA ARG A 66 -2.65 8.26 1.93
C ARG A 66 -3.27 8.62 0.58
N ALA A 67 -2.52 8.44 -0.50
CA ALA A 67 -2.99 8.74 -1.85
C ALA A 67 -4.11 7.80 -2.33
N GLU A 68 -4.04 6.49 -1.98
CA GLU A 68 -5.14 5.55 -2.30
C GLU A 68 -6.43 5.93 -1.56
N LEU A 69 -6.32 6.31 -0.27
CA LEU A 69 -7.48 6.70 0.52
C LEU A 69 -8.09 8.00 0.00
N ARG A 70 -7.24 9.02 -0.30
CA ARG A 70 -7.66 10.28 -0.91
C ARG A 70 -8.46 10.03 -2.19
N THR A 71 -7.89 9.28 -3.11
CA THR A 71 -8.55 8.95 -4.39
C THR A 71 -9.91 8.29 -4.18
N LYS A 72 -10.02 7.40 -3.20
CA LYS A 72 -11.27 6.69 -2.90
C LYS A 72 -12.34 7.57 -2.28
N LEU A 73 -11.96 8.56 -1.48
CA LEU A 73 -12.90 9.50 -0.86
C LEU A 73 -13.40 10.51 -1.88
N ILE A 74 -12.51 11.09 -2.68
CA ILE A 74 -12.88 12.03 -3.77
C ILE A 74 -13.79 11.35 -4.80
N ALA A 75 -13.50 10.10 -5.16
CA ALA A 75 -14.36 9.32 -6.07
C ALA A 75 -15.77 9.02 -5.52
N ARG A 76 -16.06 9.46 -4.30
CA ARG A 76 -17.37 9.38 -3.64
C ARG A 76 -17.96 10.76 -3.34
N ASP A 77 -17.50 11.75 -4.09
CA ASP A 77 -17.98 13.12 -4.08
C ASP A 77 -17.73 13.88 -2.75
N HIS A 78 -16.81 13.38 -1.88
CA HIS A 78 -16.38 14.14 -0.71
C HIS A 78 -15.49 15.32 -1.17
N PRO A 79 -15.71 16.54 -0.66
CA PRO A 79 -14.95 17.73 -1.04
C PRO A 79 -13.45 17.60 -0.73
N GLU A 80 -12.57 17.95 -1.67
CA GLU A 80 -11.12 17.81 -1.50
C GLU A 80 -10.57 18.46 -0.21
N PRO A 81 -10.97 19.70 0.20
CA PRO A 81 -10.48 20.28 1.44
C PRO A 81 -10.86 19.48 2.69
N VAL A 82 -12.08 18.92 2.72
CA VAL A 82 -12.55 18.06 3.83
C VAL A 82 -11.77 16.74 3.86
N VAL A 83 -11.50 16.18 2.68
CA VAL A 83 -10.70 14.95 2.57
C VAL A 83 -9.27 15.19 3.04
N ASP A 84 -8.63 16.27 2.64
CA ASP A 84 -7.24 16.57 2.99
C ASP A 84 -7.10 16.82 4.51
N ASP A 85 -8.01 17.58 5.14
CA ASP A 85 -8.07 17.76 6.61
C ASP A 85 -8.28 16.43 7.34
N LEU A 86 -9.18 15.58 6.85
CA LEU A 86 -9.39 14.24 7.42
C LEU A 86 -8.13 13.39 7.35
N LEU A 87 -7.43 13.39 6.21
CA LEU A 87 -6.21 12.59 6.04
C LEU A 87 -5.09 13.03 6.98
N ASP A 88 -4.96 14.33 7.26
CA ASP A 88 -4.02 14.86 8.25
C ASP A 88 -4.37 14.35 9.65
N ARG A 89 -5.62 14.44 10.05
CA ARG A 89 -6.10 13.91 11.35
C ARG A 89 -5.88 12.40 11.48
N LEU A 90 -6.10 11.64 10.41
CA LEU A 90 -5.84 10.19 10.41
C LEU A 90 -4.36 9.86 10.53
N ALA A 91 -3.49 10.68 9.93
CA ALA A 91 -2.03 10.55 10.06
C ALA A 91 -1.57 10.88 11.48
N ASP A 92 -2.01 11.98 12.07
CA ASP A 92 -1.72 12.37 13.45
C ASP A 92 -2.16 11.29 14.45
N ALA A 93 -3.30 10.66 14.20
CA ALA A 93 -3.81 9.54 14.99
C ALA A 93 -3.12 8.19 14.70
N ARG A 94 -2.13 8.15 13.79
CA ARG A 94 -1.43 6.94 13.32
C ARG A 94 -2.35 5.85 12.76
N LEU A 95 -3.53 6.21 12.30
CA LEU A 95 -4.43 5.32 11.55
C LEU A 95 -4.03 5.21 10.08
N LEU A 96 -3.40 6.25 9.56
CA LEU A 96 -2.82 6.33 8.23
C LEU A 96 -1.31 6.52 8.40
N ASP A 97 -0.52 5.61 7.80
CA ASP A 97 0.93 5.58 7.96
C ASP A 97 1.52 4.93 6.69
N ASP A 98 2.13 5.73 5.85
CA ASP A 98 2.67 5.28 4.57
C ASP A 98 3.94 4.44 4.74
N GLN A 99 4.73 4.62 5.80
CA GLN A 99 5.87 3.75 6.12
C GLN A 99 5.40 2.35 6.50
N ARG A 100 4.43 2.24 7.42
CA ARG A 100 3.85 0.96 7.81
C ARG A 100 3.14 0.27 6.63
N PHE A 101 2.47 1.05 5.79
CA PHE A 101 1.89 0.54 4.54
C PHE A 101 2.98 -0.03 3.62
N ALA A 102 4.11 0.69 3.44
CA ALA A 102 5.23 0.25 2.61
C ALA A 102 5.84 -1.07 3.13
N GLU A 103 6.07 -1.20 4.43
CA GLU A 103 6.58 -2.44 5.07
C GLU A 103 5.66 -3.64 4.78
N SER A 104 4.37 -3.46 5.03
CA SER A 104 3.36 -4.51 4.80
C SER A 104 3.29 -4.89 3.32
N PHE A 105 3.32 -3.89 2.43
CA PHE A 105 3.28 -4.09 0.99
C PHE A 105 4.53 -4.81 0.49
N VAL A 106 5.73 -4.40 0.89
CA VAL A 106 7.01 -5.03 0.53
C VAL A 106 7.01 -6.49 0.95
N ARG A 107 6.66 -6.77 2.20
CA ARG A 107 6.57 -8.13 2.74
C ARG A 107 5.61 -9.00 1.92
N SER A 108 4.43 -8.51 1.64
CA SER A 108 3.42 -9.20 0.82
C SER A 108 3.91 -9.49 -0.60
N GLN A 109 4.57 -8.53 -1.25
CA GLN A 109 5.08 -8.69 -2.62
C GLN A 109 6.26 -9.66 -2.69
N ARG A 110 7.14 -9.64 -1.68
CA ARG A 110 8.26 -10.59 -1.58
C ARG A 110 7.78 -12.02 -1.32
N GLN A 111 6.96 -12.22 -0.30
CA GLN A 111 6.48 -13.55 0.10
C GLN A 111 5.46 -14.13 -0.89
N GLY A 112 4.52 -13.32 -1.37
CA GLY A 112 3.44 -13.80 -2.24
C GLY A 112 3.85 -13.97 -3.69
N ARG A 113 4.48 -12.95 -4.28
CA ARG A 113 4.82 -12.93 -5.72
C ARG A 113 6.30 -13.12 -6.00
N GLY A 114 7.18 -12.93 -5.01
CA GLY A 114 8.62 -12.89 -5.21
C GLY A 114 8.99 -11.81 -6.23
N SER A 115 8.45 -10.61 -6.08
CA SER A 115 8.71 -9.47 -6.99
C SER A 115 10.08 -8.86 -6.70
N SER A 116 10.74 -8.27 -7.73
CA SER A 116 11.99 -7.54 -7.54
C SER A 116 11.79 -6.26 -6.72
N GLN A 117 12.84 -5.79 -6.03
CA GLN A 117 12.80 -4.50 -5.33
C GLN A 117 12.40 -3.36 -6.25
N GLY A 118 12.94 -3.33 -7.48
CA GLY A 118 12.59 -2.31 -8.46
C GLY A 118 11.11 -2.33 -8.88
N ALA A 119 10.50 -3.51 -8.99
CA ALA A 119 9.07 -3.63 -9.28
C ALA A 119 8.22 -3.18 -8.08
N ILE A 120 8.61 -3.53 -6.87
CA ILE A 120 7.93 -3.13 -5.64
C ILE A 120 7.99 -1.60 -5.48
N ARG A 121 9.17 -0.99 -5.65
CA ARG A 121 9.34 0.48 -5.60
C ARG A 121 8.43 1.19 -6.60
N ARG A 122 8.37 0.71 -7.85
CA ARG A 122 7.45 1.29 -8.86
C ARG A 122 5.99 1.18 -8.43
N SER A 123 5.60 0.06 -7.85
CA SER A 123 4.24 -0.13 -7.37
C SER A 123 3.89 0.76 -6.18
N LEU A 124 4.84 1.00 -5.25
CA LEU A 124 4.65 1.94 -4.14
C LEU A 124 4.49 3.38 -4.64
N ARG A 125 5.32 3.82 -5.61
CA ARG A 125 5.15 5.13 -6.26
C ARG A 125 3.79 5.28 -6.96
N GLN A 126 3.32 4.23 -7.65
CA GLN A 126 1.98 4.24 -8.27
C GLN A 126 0.84 4.34 -7.24
N LYS A 127 1.10 3.91 -6.01
CA LYS A 127 0.19 4.06 -4.87
C LYS A 127 0.36 5.38 -4.12
N GLY A 128 1.24 6.25 -4.61
CA GLY A 128 1.49 7.57 -4.06
C GLY A 128 2.33 7.57 -2.78
N VAL A 129 3.02 6.47 -2.47
CA VAL A 129 3.98 6.41 -1.35
C VAL A 129 5.27 7.08 -1.77
N ALA A 130 5.77 8.00 -0.95
CA ALA A 130 7.04 8.69 -1.20
C ALA A 130 8.23 7.72 -1.07
N ASP A 131 9.33 8.02 -1.77
CA ASP A 131 10.52 7.14 -1.73
C ASP A 131 11.16 7.08 -0.34
N GLU A 132 11.08 8.16 0.42
CA GLU A 132 11.54 8.25 1.80
C GLU A 132 10.75 7.32 2.73
N ASP A 133 9.42 7.25 2.60
CA ASP A 133 8.57 6.36 3.38
C ASP A 133 8.79 4.88 3.04
N ALA A 134 9.24 4.61 1.82
CA ALA A 134 9.51 3.26 1.34
C ALA A 134 10.97 2.81 1.56
N ALA A 135 11.88 3.71 1.92
CA ALA A 135 13.32 3.47 1.89
C ALA A 135 13.73 2.30 2.80
N ASP A 136 13.33 2.34 4.07
CA ASP A 136 13.71 1.32 5.06
C ASP A 136 13.11 -0.04 4.71
N ALA A 137 11.83 -0.08 4.35
CA ALA A 137 11.15 -1.31 3.93
C ALA A 137 11.79 -1.95 2.69
N LEU A 138 12.27 -1.14 1.74
CA LEU A 138 12.98 -1.64 0.57
C LEU A 138 14.40 -2.08 0.88
N ALA A 139 15.11 -1.43 1.82
CA ALA A 139 16.42 -1.86 2.28
C ALA A 139 16.35 -3.23 2.98
N ASP A 140 15.34 -3.43 3.81
CA ASP A 140 15.10 -4.69 4.53
C ASP A 140 14.54 -5.82 3.65
N ALA A 141 14.14 -5.50 2.42
CA ALA A 141 13.58 -6.51 1.49
C ALA A 141 14.57 -7.59 1.05
N GLY A 142 15.87 -7.44 1.35
CA GLY A 142 16.94 -8.35 0.95
C GLY A 142 17.25 -8.32 -0.56
N ASP A 143 18.27 -9.05 -0.96
CA ASP A 143 18.73 -9.11 -2.36
C ASP A 143 17.70 -9.74 -3.31
N ASP A 144 17.73 -9.31 -4.56
CA ASP A 144 16.84 -9.82 -5.60
C ASP A 144 17.22 -11.23 -6.10
N LEU A 145 18.50 -11.62 -6.01
CA LEU A 145 18.99 -12.88 -6.59
C LEU A 145 18.32 -14.13 -5.98
N PRO A 146 18.16 -14.28 -4.66
CA PRO A 146 17.49 -15.43 -4.08
C PRO A 146 16.05 -15.61 -4.59
N PHE A 147 15.28 -14.54 -4.68
CA PHE A 147 13.91 -14.56 -5.18
C PHE A 147 13.83 -14.87 -6.68
N ALA A 148 14.76 -14.29 -7.47
CA ALA A 148 14.87 -14.60 -8.89
C ALA A 148 15.21 -16.09 -9.11
N LEU A 149 16.14 -16.62 -8.33
CA LEU A 149 16.57 -18.01 -8.43
C LEU A 149 15.45 -18.99 -8.06
N GLU A 150 14.71 -18.71 -7.00
CA GLU A 150 13.54 -19.53 -6.62
C GLU A 150 12.50 -19.58 -7.76
N ALA A 151 12.18 -18.41 -8.33
CA ALA A 151 11.26 -18.33 -9.45
C ALA A 151 11.76 -19.06 -10.70
N ALA A 152 13.06 -18.94 -10.99
CA ALA A 152 13.73 -19.62 -12.09
C ALA A 152 13.72 -21.15 -11.91
N ARG A 153 14.08 -21.67 -10.73
CA ARG A 153 14.03 -23.10 -10.36
C ARG A 153 12.64 -23.69 -10.55
N LYS A 154 11.61 -22.99 -10.02
CA LYS A 154 10.22 -23.43 -10.19
C LYS A 154 9.85 -23.55 -11.67
N LYS A 155 10.30 -22.59 -12.51
CA LYS A 155 10.03 -22.63 -13.94
C LYS A 155 10.89 -23.67 -14.66
N ALA A 156 12.15 -23.84 -14.31
CA ALA A 156 13.05 -24.86 -14.87
C ALA A 156 12.48 -26.28 -14.70
N ARG A 157 12.00 -26.60 -13.49
CA ARG A 157 11.34 -27.89 -13.20
C ARG A 157 10.12 -28.14 -14.09
N SER A 158 9.28 -27.12 -14.29
CA SER A 158 8.04 -27.26 -15.09
C SER A 158 8.27 -27.27 -16.61
N THR A 159 9.51 -27.15 -17.05
CA THR A 159 9.87 -27.09 -18.48
C THR A 159 10.93 -28.10 -18.90
N ARG A 160 11.20 -29.15 -18.10
CA ARG A 160 12.27 -30.16 -18.35
C ARG A 160 12.17 -30.82 -19.71
N SER A 161 10.97 -31.06 -20.20
CA SER A 161 10.71 -31.73 -21.50
C SER A 161 10.90 -30.81 -22.71
N LEU A 162 11.26 -29.55 -22.52
CA LEU A 162 11.40 -28.60 -23.63
C LEU A 162 12.87 -28.42 -24.00
N ALA A 163 13.10 -27.99 -25.26
CA ALA A 163 14.43 -27.64 -25.74
C ALA A 163 15.08 -26.53 -24.89
N PRO A 164 16.40 -26.52 -24.69
CA PRO A 164 17.12 -25.60 -23.80
C PRO A 164 16.80 -24.12 -24.05
N GLU A 165 16.74 -23.70 -25.30
CA GLU A 165 16.47 -22.31 -25.69
C GLU A 165 15.04 -21.90 -25.32
N VAL A 166 14.09 -22.81 -25.45
CA VAL A 166 12.68 -22.58 -25.07
C VAL A 166 12.55 -22.46 -23.55
N ARG A 167 13.27 -23.32 -22.81
CA ARG A 167 13.35 -23.27 -21.34
C ARG A 167 13.88 -21.93 -20.88
N LEU A 168 15.06 -21.52 -21.38
CA LEU A 168 15.69 -20.24 -21.06
C LEU A 168 14.73 -19.07 -21.32
N ARG A 169 14.14 -19.00 -22.50
CA ARG A 169 13.16 -17.94 -22.85
C ARG A 169 11.98 -17.90 -21.90
N ARG A 170 11.42 -19.05 -21.52
CA ARG A 170 10.28 -19.13 -20.59
C ARG A 170 10.66 -18.71 -19.18
N ILE A 171 11.86 -19.05 -18.71
CA ILE A 171 12.38 -18.64 -17.40
C ILE A 171 12.55 -17.12 -17.39
N LEU A 172 13.26 -16.55 -18.37
CA LEU A 172 13.46 -15.10 -18.50
C LEU A 172 12.14 -14.35 -18.59
N GLY A 173 11.13 -14.90 -19.27
CA GLY A 173 9.79 -14.33 -19.32
C GLY A 173 9.08 -14.28 -17.95
N VAL A 174 9.26 -15.29 -17.10
CA VAL A 174 8.72 -15.29 -15.73
C VAL A 174 9.46 -14.25 -14.88
N LEU A 175 10.78 -14.20 -14.97
CA LEU A 175 11.60 -13.25 -14.23
C LEU A 175 11.28 -11.80 -14.61
N GLY A 176 11.13 -11.53 -15.92
CA GLY A 176 10.75 -10.20 -16.42
C GLY A 176 9.40 -9.72 -15.89
N ARG A 177 8.39 -10.59 -15.86
CA ARG A 177 7.06 -10.25 -15.29
C ARG A 177 7.09 -9.95 -13.79
N ARG A 178 8.08 -10.47 -13.06
CA ARG A 178 8.32 -10.18 -11.64
C ARG A 178 9.24 -8.97 -11.42
N GLY A 179 9.70 -8.36 -12.52
CA GLY A 179 10.54 -7.17 -12.51
C GLY A 179 12.04 -7.44 -12.39
N PHE A 180 12.46 -8.71 -12.44
CA PHE A 180 13.88 -9.03 -12.50
C PHE A 180 14.38 -8.80 -13.93
N GLY A 181 15.45 -8.03 -14.08
CA GLY A 181 16.05 -7.70 -15.37
C GLY A 181 17.57 -7.88 -15.39
N GLY A 182 18.16 -7.65 -16.56
CA GLY A 182 19.59 -7.58 -16.74
C GLY A 182 20.37 -8.82 -16.26
N SER A 183 21.47 -8.58 -15.57
CA SER A 183 22.41 -9.61 -15.10
C SER A 183 21.79 -10.57 -14.08
N ILE A 184 20.89 -10.08 -13.20
CA ILE A 184 20.23 -10.89 -12.18
C ILE A 184 19.36 -11.98 -12.82
N ALA A 185 18.53 -11.60 -13.80
CA ALA A 185 17.67 -12.56 -14.49
C ALA A 185 18.50 -13.60 -15.27
N GLN A 186 19.55 -13.17 -15.97
CA GLN A 186 20.44 -14.08 -16.71
C GLN A 186 21.16 -15.06 -15.78
N ARG A 187 21.71 -14.56 -14.67
CA ARG A 187 22.41 -15.38 -13.68
C ARG A 187 21.48 -16.42 -13.05
N ALA A 188 20.29 -15.99 -12.59
CA ALA A 188 19.30 -16.87 -12.01
C ALA A 188 18.80 -17.94 -13.00
N ALA A 189 18.58 -17.55 -14.27
CA ALA A 189 18.14 -18.47 -15.30
C ALA A 189 19.18 -19.54 -15.63
N ARG A 190 20.46 -19.16 -15.80
CA ARG A 190 21.56 -20.11 -16.06
C ARG A 190 21.75 -21.07 -14.90
N GLN A 191 21.84 -20.56 -13.68
CA GLN A 191 22.02 -21.36 -12.49
C GLN A 191 20.87 -22.36 -12.32
N ALA A 192 19.63 -21.94 -12.52
CA ALA A 192 18.48 -22.83 -12.42
C ALA A 192 18.45 -23.92 -13.51
N LEU A 193 18.97 -23.65 -14.69
CA LEU A 193 19.09 -24.65 -15.77
C LEU A 193 20.23 -25.64 -15.52
N GLU A 194 21.34 -25.22 -14.92
CA GLU A 194 22.44 -26.08 -14.50
C GLU A 194 22.01 -27.05 -13.40
N GLU A 195 21.27 -26.56 -12.42
CA GLU A 195 20.73 -27.38 -11.30
C GLU A 195 19.61 -28.34 -11.72
N GLU A 196 18.87 -28.01 -12.77
CA GLU A 196 17.73 -28.78 -13.28
C GLU A 196 17.91 -29.08 -14.76
N PRO A 197 18.81 -29.99 -15.12
CA PRO A 197 19.02 -30.38 -16.51
C PRO A 197 17.74 -30.92 -17.15
N GLY A 198 17.57 -30.64 -18.43
CA GLY A 198 16.41 -31.11 -19.19
C GLY A 198 16.48 -32.59 -19.50
N THR A 199 15.35 -33.25 -19.69
CA THR A 199 15.21 -34.60 -20.19
C THR A 199 14.94 -34.65 -21.69
N HIS A 200 15.09 -33.52 -22.39
CA HIS A 200 14.90 -33.46 -23.82
C HIS A 200 15.98 -34.28 -24.51
N ALA A 201 15.59 -35.38 -25.11
CA ALA A 201 16.46 -36.15 -26.01
C ALA A 201 16.64 -35.40 -27.34
N PRO A 202 17.79 -35.46 -27.97
CA PRO A 202 18.06 -34.85 -29.26
C PRO A 202 17.15 -35.37 -30.37
#